data_51a6fb800b7efbe7498b9053539e060f
#
_entry.id   51a6fb800b7efbe7498b9053539e060f
#
_cell.length_a   1.000
_cell.length_b   1.000
_cell.length_c   1.000
_cell.angle_alpha   90.00
_cell.angle_beta   90.00
_cell.angle_gamma   90.00
#
_symmetry.space_group_name_H-M   'P 1'
#
loop_
_entity.id
_entity.type
_entity.pdbx_description
1 polymer ?
#
loop_
_entity_poly.entity_id
_entity_poly.type
_entity_poly.pdbx_seq_one_letter_code
_entity_poly.pdbx_strand_id
1 'polypeptide(L)'
;DIFYTHSRLLEKGCQHKNGGSITILPIVETKAGDITDYISTNIISITDGQIVLNTKNFTKGEKPAIDYGLSVSRLGGNVQSEDMKRVGSKVRINLLYYLDVREIYELANIDEMSVELQNRLKEGQRILDNLRQYKFSPKTKQEMLDSYKFISEKE
;
A
#
# COMPACT_ATOMS: atom_id res chain seq x y z
N ASP A 1 14.62 -13.71 -25.53
CA ASP A 1 14.81 -13.52 -24.09
C ASP A 1 13.80 -12.48 -23.57
N ILE A 2 12.79 -12.96 -22.84
CA ILE A 2 11.69 -12.15 -22.30
C ILE A 2 12.21 -11.13 -21.29
N PHE A 3 13.12 -11.52 -20.41
CA PHE A 3 13.70 -10.63 -19.41
C PHE A 3 14.40 -9.43 -20.06
N TYR A 4 15.21 -9.67 -21.07
CA TYR A 4 15.91 -8.61 -21.78
C TYR A 4 14.94 -7.62 -22.46
N THR A 5 13.87 -8.13 -23.08
CA THR A 5 12.85 -7.31 -23.73
C THR A 5 12.11 -6.44 -22.73
N HIS A 6 11.68 -7.02 -21.59
CA HIS A 6 11.02 -6.28 -20.51
C HIS A 6 11.95 -5.22 -19.92
N SER A 7 13.20 -5.57 -19.64
CA SER A 7 14.21 -4.67 -19.10
C SER A 7 14.43 -3.46 -20.01
N ARG A 8 14.64 -3.68 -21.31
CA ARG A 8 14.78 -2.60 -22.30
C ARG A 8 13.56 -1.67 -22.37
N LEU A 9 12.38 -2.25 -22.27
CA LEU A 9 11.14 -1.46 -22.30
C LEU A 9 10.98 -0.61 -21.04
N LEU A 10 11.17 -1.22 -19.86
CA LEU A 10 10.96 -0.57 -18.58
C LEU A 10 12.02 0.48 -18.24
N GLU A 11 13.25 0.32 -18.74
CA GLU A 11 14.31 1.34 -18.63
C GLU A 11 14.02 2.65 -19.38
N LYS A 12 12.98 2.68 -20.23
CA LYS A 12 12.50 3.93 -20.86
C LYS A 12 11.78 4.85 -19.87
N GLY A 13 11.31 4.32 -18.74
CA GLY A 13 10.77 5.11 -17.64
C GLY A 13 11.89 5.90 -16.96
N CYS A 14 11.92 7.22 -17.14
CA CYS A 14 12.95 8.08 -16.57
C CYS A 14 12.50 9.54 -16.51
N GLN A 15 13.22 10.33 -15.73
CA GLN A 15 13.18 11.79 -15.78
C GLN A 15 14.35 12.29 -16.63
N HIS A 16 14.05 13.06 -17.66
CA HIS A 16 15.05 13.59 -18.57
C HIS A 16 15.70 14.88 -18.03
N LYS A 17 17.01 15.05 -18.26
CA LYS A 17 17.77 16.21 -17.77
C LYS A 17 17.21 17.55 -18.26
N ASN A 18 16.69 17.61 -19.47
CA ASN A 18 16.15 18.82 -20.08
C ASN A 18 14.64 19.02 -19.79
N GLY A 19 14.11 18.32 -18.82
CA GLY A 19 12.69 18.34 -18.47
C GLY A 19 11.88 17.20 -19.07
N GLY A 20 10.72 16.96 -18.51
CA GLY A 20 9.86 15.83 -18.83
C GLY A 20 10.23 14.53 -18.11
N SER A 21 9.22 13.70 -17.90
CA SER A 21 9.37 12.39 -17.28
C SER A 21 8.38 11.39 -17.88
N ILE A 22 8.77 10.12 -17.84
CA ILE A 22 7.92 8.99 -18.22
C ILE A 22 7.82 8.07 -17.02
N THR A 23 6.60 7.82 -16.56
CA THR A 23 6.31 6.81 -15.55
C THR A 23 5.68 5.60 -16.24
N ILE A 24 6.24 4.42 -16.03
CA ILE A 24 5.74 3.17 -16.58
C ILE A 24 5.15 2.33 -15.45
N LEU A 25 3.89 1.94 -15.59
CA LEU A 25 3.16 1.07 -14.67
C LEU A 25 2.85 -0.26 -15.37
N PRO A 26 3.76 -1.25 -15.33
CA PRO A 26 3.51 -2.55 -15.91
C PRO A 26 2.46 -3.30 -15.07
N ILE A 27 1.45 -3.83 -15.74
CA ILE A 27 0.41 -4.64 -15.11
C ILE A 27 0.66 -6.09 -15.47
N VAL A 28 0.82 -6.92 -14.44
CA VAL A 28 1.11 -8.35 -14.58
C VAL A 28 0.04 -9.15 -13.85
N GLU A 29 -0.54 -10.12 -14.54
CA GLU A 29 -1.45 -11.09 -13.94
C GLU A 29 -0.64 -12.22 -13.30
N THR A 30 -0.93 -12.53 -12.04
CA THR A 30 -0.33 -13.64 -11.31
C THR A 30 -1.26 -14.84 -11.31
N LYS A 31 -0.70 -16.04 -11.41
CA LYS A 31 -1.47 -17.29 -11.29
C LYS A 31 -1.76 -17.58 -9.81
N ALA A 32 -3.03 -17.59 -9.45
CA ALA A 32 -3.48 -17.86 -8.08
C ALA A 32 -2.85 -16.95 -7.00
N GLY A 33 -2.43 -15.75 -7.35
CA GLY A 33 -1.78 -14.81 -6.42
C GLY A 33 -0.30 -15.08 -6.17
N ASP A 34 0.32 -15.98 -6.92
CA ASP A 34 1.75 -16.30 -6.78
C ASP A 34 2.62 -15.24 -7.47
N ILE A 35 3.22 -14.36 -6.66
CA ILE A 35 4.18 -13.34 -7.13
C ILE A 35 5.59 -13.88 -7.32
N THR A 36 5.84 -15.15 -7.00
CA THR A 36 7.15 -15.80 -7.16
C THR A 36 7.33 -16.43 -8.54
N ASP A 37 6.32 -16.37 -9.40
CA ASP A 37 6.38 -16.77 -10.79
C ASP A 37 7.50 -16.05 -11.54
N TYR A 38 8.07 -16.69 -12.55
CA TYR A 38 9.25 -16.21 -13.30
C TYR A 38 9.04 -14.81 -13.89
N ILE A 39 7.89 -14.55 -14.52
CA ILE A 39 7.62 -13.25 -15.14
C ILE A 39 7.45 -12.18 -14.08
N SER A 40 6.66 -12.45 -13.05
CA SER A 40 6.40 -11.52 -11.94
C SER A 40 7.69 -11.13 -11.23
N THR A 41 8.53 -12.11 -10.88
CA THR A 41 9.83 -11.87 -10.22
C THR A 41 10.77 -11.03 -11.09
N ASN A 42 10.81 -11.28 -12.38
CA ASN A 42 11.64 -10.51 -13.30
C ASN A 42 11.17 -9.04 -13.39
N ILE A 43 9.86 -8.81 -13.53
CA ILE A 43 9.31 -7.44 -13.57
C ILE A 43 9.55 -6.71 -12.26
N ILE A 44 9.33 -7.37 -11.12
CA ILE A 44 9.61 -6.82 -9.79
C ILE A 44 11.09 -6.44 -9.66
N SER A 45 12.00 -7.25 -10.20
CA SER A 45 13.45 -6.97 -10.12
C SER A 45 13.89 -5.75 -10.94
N ILE A 46 13.19 -5.45 -12.03
CA ILE A 46 13.49 -4.34 -12.93
C ILE A 46 12.89 -3.02 -12.42
N THR A 47 11.72 -3.08 -11.80
CA THR A 47 10.96 -1.90 -11.35
C THR A 47 11.43 -1.40 -9.99
N ASP A 48 11.07 -0.15 -9.64
CA ASP A 48 11.41 0.48 -8.37
C ASP A 48 10.47 0.14 -7.21
N GLY A 49 9.57 -0.79 -7.43
CA GLY A 49 8.61 -1.26 -6.42
C GLY A 49 7.46 -2.01 -7.07
N GLN A 50 6.55 -2.52 -6.24
CA GLN A 50 5.35 -3.21 -6.69
C GLN A 50 4.15 -2.83 -5.85
N ILE A 51 2.98 -2.84 -6.46
CA ILE A 51 1.67 -2.79 -5.81
C ILE A 51 1.01 -4.14 -6.06
N VAL A 52 0.83 -4.92 -5.02
CA VAL A 52 0.21 -6.25 -5.08
C VAL A 52 -1.28 -6.12 -4.78
N LEU A 53 -2.11 -6.62 -5.69
CA LEU A 53 -3.55 -6.71 -5.50
C LEU A 53 -3.92 -8.14 -5.10
N ASN A 54 -4.74 -8.27 -4.06
CA ASN A 54 -5.10 -9.54 -3.46
C ASN A 54 -6.59 -9.81 -3.61
N THR A 55 -6.94 -10.97 -4.20
CA THR A 55 -8.33 -11.38 -4.39
C THR A 55 -9.09 -11.52 -3.07
N LYS A 56 -8.44 -12.00 -2.00
CA LYS A 56 -9.06 -12.11 -0.67
C LYS A 56 -9.48 -10.74 -0.13
N ASN A 57 -8.65 -9.72 -0.29
CA ASN A 57 -8.97 -8.36 0.12
C ASN A 57 -10.14 -7.81 -0.70
N PHE A 58 -10.18 -8.12 -2.00
CA PHE A 58 -11.29 -7.72 -2.85
C PHE A 58 -12.62 -8.33 -2.41
N THR A 59 -12.64 -9.63 -2.08
CA THR A 59 -13.84 -10.31 -1.59
C THR A 59 -14.29 -9.82 -0.22
N LYS A 60 -13.37 -9.35 0.63
CA LYS A 60 -13.69 -8.66 1.90
C LYS A 60 -14.25 -7.23 1.69
N GLY A 61 -14.33 -6.75 0.46
CA GLY A 61 -14.83 -5.41 0.12
C GLY A 61 -13.79 -4.30 0.31
N GLU A 62 -12.52 -4.64 0.50
CA GLU A 62 -11.43 -3.66 0.55
C GLU A 62 -11.12 -3.15 -0.87
N LYS A 63 -11.28 -1.85 -1.09
CA LYS A 63 -11.09 -1.20 -2.40
C LYS A 63 -10.28 0.09 -2.24
N PRO A 64 -9.06 0.16 -2.82
CA PRO A 64 -8.39 -0.85 -3.63
C PRO A 64 -8.00 -2.09 -2.82
N ALA A 65 -7.96 -3.26 -3.48
CA ALA A 65 -7.65 -4.54 -2.87
C ALA A 65 -6.12 -4.75 -2.70
N ILE A 66 -5.44 -3.75 -2.18
CA ILE A 66 -3.99 -3.74 -2.02
C ILE A 66 -3.57 -4.62 -0.86
N ASP A 67 -2.58 -5.45 -1.10
CA ASP A 67 -1.84 -6.13 -0.06
C ASP A 67 -0.72 -5.20 0.46
N TYR A 68 -0.95 -4.59 1.62
CA TYR A 68 -0.05 -3.59 2.18
C TYR A 68 1.25 -4.19 2.73
N GLY A 69 1.27 -5.48 3.02
CA GLY A 69 2.45 -6.21 3.46
C GLY A 69 3.42 -6.48 2.29
N LEU A 70 2.88 -6.94 1.16
CA LEU A 70 3.66 -7.30 -0.03
C LEU A 70 3.96 -6.12 -0.95
N SER A 71 3.24 -5.00 -0.81
CA SER A 71 3.45 -3.81 -1.62
C SER A 71 4.58 -2.97 -1.03
N VAL A 72 5.59 -2.67 -1.84
CA VAL A 72 6.78 -1.94 -1.42
C VAL A 72 7.23 -0.94 -2.47
N SER A 73 7.92 0.13 -2.04
CA SER A 73 8.66 1.05 -2.89
C SER A 73 10.14 1.01 -2.49
N ARG A 74 11.03 0.81 -3.46
CA ARG A 74 12.49 0.84 -3.22
C ARG A 74 13.01 2.25 -3.04
N LEU A 75 12.34 3.23 -3.64
CA LEU A 75 12.70 4.66 -3.51
C LEU A 75 12.20 5.25 -2.19
N GLY A 76 11.24 4.58 -1.54
CA GLY A 76 10.66 5.02 -0.28
C GLY A 76 10.06 6.41 -0.37
N GLY A 77 10.32 7.24 0.63
CA GLY A 77 9.78 8.60 0.74
C GLY A 77 10.59 9.69 0.05
N ASN A 78 11.50 9.40 -0.88
CA ASN A 78 12.44 10.38 -1.43
C ASN A 78 11.80 11.63 -2.05
N VAL A 79 10.60 11.48 -2.62
CA VAL A 79 9.85 12.60 -3.23
C VAL A 79 8.70 13.10 -2.35
N GLN A 80 8.53 12.54 -1.16
CA GLN A 80 7.49 12.96 -0.21
C GLN A 80 7.96 14.16 0.61
N SER A 81 7.02 15.02 1.01
CA SER A 81 7.27 16.03 2.04
C SER A 81 7.49 15.37 3.41
N GLU A 82 8.13 16.07 4.34
CA GLU A 82 8.40 15.55 5.68
C GLU A 82 7.10 15.14 6.40
N ASP A 83 6.02 15.93 6.27
CA ASP A 83 4.72 15.58 6.83
C ASP A 83 4.15 14.29 6.24
N MET A 84 4.26 14.13 4.91
CA MET A 84 3.80 12.91 4.24
C MET A 84 4.60 11.68 4.69
N LYS A 85 5.92 11.80 4.85
CA LYS A 85 6.77 10.72 5.37
C LYS A 85 6.37 10.33 6.79
N ARG A 86 6.22 11.33 7.66
CA ARG A 86 5.87 11.15 9.07
C ARG A 86 4.52 10.46 9.22
N VAL A 87 3.49 11.01 8.58
CA VAL A 87 2.12 10.46 8.61
C VAL A 87 2.09 9.08 7.96
N GLY A 88 2.67 8.92 6.77
CA GLY A 88 2.70 7.67 6.04
C GLY A 88 3.37 6.53 6.80
N SER A 89 4.47 6.81 7.51
CA SER A 89 5.15 5.81 8.35
C SER A 89 4.27 5.35 9.51
N LYS A 90 3.63 6.29 10.23
CA LYS A 90 2.72 5.96 11.33
C LYS A 90 1.50 5.16 10.85
N VAL A 91 0.89 5.60 9.72
CA VAL A 91 -0.23 4.89 9.08
C VAL A 91 0.16 3.46 8.72
N ARG A 92 1.31 3.27 8.08
CA ARG A 92 1.79 1.95 7.67
C ARG A 92 1.99 1.02 8.86
N ILE A 93 2.67 1.47 9.90
CA ILE A 93 2.95 0.66 11.09
C ILE A 93 1.64 0.23 11.76
N ASN A 94 0.72 1.16 11.99
CA ASN A 94 -0.56 0.86 12.65
C ASN A 94 -1.46 -0.03 11.79
N LEU A 95 -1.46 0.18 10.47
CA LEU A 95 -2.22 -0.66 9.56
C LEU A 95 -1.70 -2.09 9.50
N LEU A 96 -0.37 -2.28 9.36
CA LEU A 96 0.22 -3.62 9.32
C LEU A 96 -0.03 -4.36 10.63
N TYR A 97 0.15 -3.71 11.77
CA TYR A 97 -0.18 -4.30 13.07
C TYR A 97 -1.64 -4.73 13.13
N TYR A 98 -2.57 -3.86 12.69
CA TYR A 98 -3.99 -4.19 12.65
C TYR A 98 -4.29 -5.40 11.76
N LEU A 99 -3.70 -5.46 10.56
CA LEU A 99 -3.92 -6.56 9.62
C LEU A 99 -3.39 -7.90 10.16
N ASP A 100 -2.24 -7.89 10.85
CA ASP A 100 -1.66 -9.10 11.45
C ASP A 100 -2.51 -9.66 12.59
N VAL A 101 -3.09 -8.78 13.40
CA VAL A 101 -3.86 -9.21 14.58
C VAL A 101 -5.36 -9.37 14.31
N ARG A 102 -5.89 -8.74 13.26
CA ARG A 102 -7.32 -8.75 12.94
C ARG A 102 -7.90 -10.17 12.85
N GLU A 103 -7.23 -11.06 12.14
CA GLU A 103 -7.71 -12.43 11.95
C GLU A 103 -7.77 -13.21 13.28
N ILE A 104 -6.87 -12.93 14.20
CA ILE A 104 -6.86 -13.53 15.54
C ILE A 104 -8.02 -13.00 16.37
N TYR A 105 -8.28 -11.70 16.33
CA TYR A 105 -9.27 -11.04 17.16
C TYR A 105 -10.69 -11.08 16.61
N GLU A 106 -10.87 -11.31 15.31
CA GLU A 106 -12.20 -11.61 14.75
C GLU A 106 -12.82 -12.89 15.34
N LEU A 107 -11.98 -13.81 15.85
CA LEU A 107 -12.38 -15.04 16.51
C LEU A 107 -12.53 -14.92 18.03
N ALA A 108 -12.04 -13.84 18.62
CA ALA A 108 -12.08 -13.58 20.06
C ALA A 108 -13.23 -12.62 20.42
N ASN A 109 -13.71 -12.73 21.67
CA ASN A 109 -14.76 -11.87 22.19
C ASN A 109 -14.16 -10.47 22.46
N ILE A 110 -14.59 -9.44 21.74
CA ILE A 110 -14.04 -8.07 21.84
C ILE A 110 -14.18 -7.53 23.25
N ASP A 111 -15.23 -7.91 23.97
CA ASP A 111 -15.51 -7.44 25.35
C ASP A 111 -14.51 -7.97 26.40
N GLU A 112 -13.76 -9.00 26.08
CA GLU A 112 -12.74 -9.60 26.96
C GLU A 112 -11.34 -8.99 26.74
N MET A 113 -11.19 -8.10 25.76
CA MET A 113 -9.92 -7.48 25.41
C MET A 113 -9.62 -6.27 26.29
N SER A 114 -8.32 -5.98 26.49
CA SER A 114 -7.89 -4.74 27.15
C SER A 114 -8.37 -3.50 26.37
N VAL A 115 -8.66 -2.41 27.07
CA VAL A 115 -9.08 -1.14 26.47
C VAL A 115 -8.05 -0.64 25.47
N GLU A 116 -6.77 -0.80 25.75
CA GLU A 116 -5.69 -0.41 24.84
C GLU A 116 -5.77 -1.16 23.50
N LEU A 117 -5.99 -2.46 23.55
CA LEU A 117 -6.10 -3.29 22.36
C LEU A 117 -7.34 -2.96 21.54
N GLN A 118 -8.49 -2.75 22.20
CA GLN A 118 -9.70 -2.30 21.52
C GLN A 118 -9.48 -0.96 20.78
N ASN A 119 -8.76 -0.03 21.43
CA ASN A 119 -8.45 1.27 20.80
C ASN A 119 -7.53 1.11 19.59
N ARG A 120 -6.53 0.25 19.65
CA ARG A 120 -5.65 -0.06 18.51
C ARG A 120 -6.41 -0.69 17.34
N LEU A 121 -7.32 -1.62 17.62
CA LEU A 121 -8.16 -2.24 16.59
C LEU A 121 -9.09 -1.22 15.93
N LYS A 122 -9.73 -0.34 16.72
CA LYS A 122 -10.57 0.76 16.19
C LYS A 122 -9.78 1.72 15.33
N GLU A 123 -8.56 2.06 15.73
CA GLU A 123 -7.66 2.93 14.96
C GLU A 123 -7.25 2.29 13.64
N GLY A 124 -6.85 1.02 13.65
CA GLY A 124 -6.50 0.28 12.45
C GLY A 124 -7.67 0.16 11.47
N GLN A 125 -8.88 -0.11 11.96
CA GLN A 125 -10.09 -0.13 11.15
C GLN A 125 -10.37 1.25 10.54
N ARG A 126 -10.21 2.32 11.30
CA ARG A 126 -10.39 3.71 10.81
C ARG A 126 -9.37 4.05 9.72
N ILE A 127 -8.13 3.57 9.85
CA ILE A 127 -7.10 3.72 8.80
C ILE A 127 -7.55 3.01 7.53
N LEU A 128 -7.99 1.77 7.63
CA LEU A 128 -8.44 0.98 6.49
C LEU A 128 -9.65 1.63 5.78
N ASP A 129 -10.60 2.15 6.55
CA ASP A 129 -11.75 2.87 6.01
C ASP A 129 -11.35 4.16 5.28
N ASN A 130 -10.36 4.88 5.78
CA ASN A 130 -9.83 6.08 5.12
C ASN A 130 -9.05 5.77 3.83
N LEU A 131 -8.46 4.59 3.72
CA LEU A 131 -7.79 4.12 2.51
C LEU A 131 -8.77 3.70 1.42
N ARG A 132 -10.04 3.50 1.76
CA ARG A 132 -11.07 3.13 0.78
C ARG A 132 -11.24 4.24 -0.26
N GLN A 133 -11.13 3.84 -1.52
CA GLN A 133 -11.28 4.74 -2.67
C GLN A 133 -12.61 4.51 -3.37
N TYR A 134 -13.25 5.62 -3.73
CA TYR A 134 -14.48 5.62 -4.51
C TYR A 134 -14.19 6.18 -5.90
N LYS A 135 -14.81 5.58 -6.92
CA LYS A 135 -14.53 5.87 -8.34
C LYS A 135 -14.57 7.35 -8.72
N PHE A 136 -15.46 8.11 -8.10
CA PHE A 136 -15.69 9.52 -8.45
C PHE A 136 -15.35 10.49 -7.31
N SER A 137 -14.56 10.06 -6.36
CA SER A 137 -14.17 10.89 -5.20
C SER A 137 -12.65 10.84 -4.99
N PRO A 138 -11.85 11.40 -5.92
CA PRO A 138 -10.41 11.51 -5.74
C PRO A 138 -10.11 12.47 -4.58
N LYS A 139 -9.06 12.16 -3.82
CA LYS A 139 -8.59 13.00 -2.72
C LYS A 139 -7.32 13.74 -3.15
N THR A 140 -7.23 15.01 -2.80
CA THR A 140 -6.00 15.77 -2.90
C THR A 140 -4.98 15.31 -1.86
N LYS A 141 -3.71 15.66 -2.04
CA LYS A 141 -2.64 15.38 -1.08
C LYS A 141 -2.96 15.95 0.31
N GLN A 142 -3.51 17.16 0.38
CA GLN A 142 -3.87 17.80 1.65
C GLN A 142 -5.03 17.08 2.34
N GLU A 143 -6.07 16.72 1.60
CA GLU A 143 -7.20 15.95 2.14
C GLU A 143 -6.76 14.57 2.67
N MET A 144 -5.78 13.93 2.00
CA MET A 144 -5.20 12.68 2.51
C MET A 144 -4.49 12.90 3.85
N LEU A 145 -3.64 13.93 3.97
CA LEU A 145 -2.96 14.27 5.22
C LEU A 145 -3.96 14.59 6.33
N ASP A 146 -4.98 15.41 6.04
CA ASP A 146 -5.99 15.82 7.00
C ASP A 146 -6.82 14.63 7.51
N SER A 147 -7.07 13.63 6.67
CA SER A 147 -7.81 12.43 7.06
C SER A 147 -7.09 11.56 8.10
N TYR A 148 -5.77 11.77 8.30
CA TYR A 148 -4.96 11.03 9.27
C TYR A 148 -4.46 11.88 10.46
N LYS A 149 -5.01 13.08 10.66
CA LYS A 149 -4.66 13.94 11.83
C LYS A 149 -4.83 13.24 13.16
N PHE A 150 -5.82 12.36 13.30
CA PHE A 150 -6.07 11.58 14.51
C PHE A 150 -4.90 10.68 14.95
N ILE A 151 -3.96 10.37 14.05
CA ILE A 151 -2.74 9.62 14.37
C ILE A 151 -1.66 10.55 14.91
N SER A 152 -1.63 11.81 14.44
CA SER A 152 -0.62 12.80 14.84
C SER A 152 -0.91 13.44 16.22
N GLU A 153 -2.16 13.45 16.65
CA GLU A 153 -2.63 14.08 17.90
C GLU A 153 -2.39 13.23 19.15
N LYS A 154 -1.78 12.06 19.03
CA LYS A 154 -1.49 11.14 20.13
C LYS A 154 -0.03 11.20 20.60
N GLU A 155 0.62 12.36 20.52
CA GLU A 155 1.94 12.60 21.14
C GLU A 155 1.79 13.17 22.53
#